data_cb7cbdc03716feb70fd632df5a8c4ccd
#
_entry.id   cb7cbdc03716feb70fd632df5a8c4ccd
#
_cell.length_a   1.000
_cell.length_b   1.000
_cell.length_c   1.000
_cell.angle_alpha   90.00
_cell.angle_beta   90.00
_cell.angle_gamma   90.00
#
_symmetry.space_group_name_H-M   'P 1'
#
loop_
_entity.id
_entity.type
_entity.pdbx_description
1 polymer ?
#
loop_
_entity_poly.entity_id
_entity_poly.type
_entity_poly.pdbx_seq_one_letter_code
_entity_poly.pdbx_strand_id
1 'polypeptide(L)'
;DLVRSRGLGDVYKRQYLQYASRESERLRVGEKQTLATSVIASGFPYDKDVNPDNNSDNVARIIPYVRDVRRLGSAAYDISCVAAGLLDGYWELALHEWDVCAAELILAEAGGVVCDLRRDRGISIVAGNGAIVKEILKYVR
;
A
#
# COMPACT_ATOMS: atom_id res chain seq x y z
N ASP A 1 -9.35 -9.84 -22.82
CA ASP A 1 -7.92 -9.52 -22.96
C ASP A 1 -7.10 -9.75 -21.69
N LEU A 2 -7.47 -10.80 -20.96
CA LEU A 2 -6.80 -11.27 -19.74
C LEU A 2 -5.33 -11.68 -19.97
N VAL A 3 -4.94 -11.98 -21.18
CA VAL A 3 -3.58 -12.40 -21.54
C VAL A 3 -2.63 -11.20 -21.63
N ARG A 4 -3.12 -10.03 -22.04
CA ARG A 4 -2.33 -8.78 -22.08
C ARG A 4 -2.08 -8.20 -20.71
N SER A 5 -3.05 -8.28 -19.80
CA SER A 5 -2.87 -7.82 -18.42
C SER A 5 -1.90 -8.69 -17.62
N ARG A 6 -1.86 -10.01 -17.88
CA ARG A 6 -0.85 -10.91 -17.30
C ARG A 6 0.56 -10.59 -17.80
N GLY A 7 0.72 -10.22 -19.08
CA GLY A 7 2.02 -9.83 -19.63
C GLY A 7 2.57 -8.54 -19.02
N LEU A 8 1.73 -7.54 -18.76
CA LEU A 8 2.13 -6.29 -18.10
C LEU A 8 2.50 -6.53 -16.63
N GLY A 9 1.72 -7.30 -15.89
CA GLY A 9 2.04 -7.67 -14.51
C GLY A 9 3.39 -8.39 -14.40
N ASP A 10 3.71 -9.29 -15.32
CA ASP A 10 5.01 -9.97 -15.37
C ASP A 10 6.17 -9.03 -15.73
N VAL A 11 5.95 -8.04 -16.58
CA VAL A 11 6.96 -7.03 -16.92
C VAL A 11 7.26 -6.15 -15.71
N TYR A 12 6.25 -5.63 -15.02
CA TYR A 12 6.44 -4.84 -13.81
C TYR A 12 7.06 -5.65 -12.68
N LYS A 13 6.63 -6.88 -12.49
CA LYS A 13 7.22 -7.81 -11.52
C LYS A 13 8.71 -8.06 -11.79
N ARG A 14 9.09 -8.27 -13.04
CA ARG A 14 10.50 -8.47 -13.44
C ARG A 14 11.31 -7.19 -13.29
N GLN A 15 10.79 -6.04 -13.69
CA GLN A 15 11.45 -4.77 -13.53
C GLN A 15 11.69 -4.45 -12.06
N TYR A 16 10.68 -4.63 -11.20
CA TYR A 16 10.83 -4.39 -9.78
C TYR A 16 11.83 -5.35 -9.14
N LEU A 17 11.81 -6.62 -9.49
CA LEU A 17 12.81 -7.62 -9.06
C LEU A 17 14.22 -7.25 -9.52
N GLN A 18 14.40 -6.68 -10.72
CA GLN A 18 15.70 -6.21 -11.20
C GLN A 18 16.21 -4.98 -10.44
N TYR A 19 15.33 -4.06 -10.02
CA TYR A 19 15.72 -2.86 -9.28
C TYR A 19 15.85 -3.09 -7.76
N ALA A 20 15.08 -4.02 -7.20
CA ALA A 20 15.08 -4.29 -5.76
C ALA A 20 16.13 -5.31 -5.32
N SER A 21 16.68 -6.10 -6.25
CA SER A 21 17.66 -7.11 -5.90
C SER A 21 19.01 -6.87 -6.58
N ARG A 22 20.05 -6.74 -5.82
CA ARG A 22 21.42 -6.99 -6.28
C ARG A 22 21.65 -8.47 -6.59
N GLU A 23 20.77 -9.33 -6.14
CA GLU A 23 20.69 -10.76 -6.38
C GLU A 23 19.20 -11.12 -6.44
N SER A 24 18.81 -12.08 -7.25
CA SER A 24 17.44 -12.48 -7.57
C SER A 24 16.62 -12.99 -6.36
N GLU A 25 16.54 -12.21 -5.29
CA GLU A 25 15.73 -12.55 -4.13
C GLU A 25 14.24 -12.31 -4.40
N ARG A 26 13.43 -13.27 -4.00
CA ARG A 26 11.98 -13.18 -4.08
C ARG A 26 11.48 -12.12 -3.10
N LEU A 27 10.68 -11.17 -3.58
CA LEU A 27 10.01 -10.19 -2.71
C LEU A 27 9.15 -10.90 -1.66
N ARG A 28 9.16 -10.34 -0.45
CA ARG A 28 8.34 -10.82 0.66
C ARG A 28 7.98 -9.67 1.57
N VAL A 29 6.71 -9.58 1.95
CA VAL A 29 6.23 -8.60 2.94
C VAL A 29 6.90 -8.81 4.29
N GLY A 30 7.00 -7.73 5.06
CA GLY A 30 7.54 -7.77 6.43
C GLY A 30 6.70 -8.64 7.37
N GLU A 31 7.30 -9.09 8.46
CA GLU A 31 6.69 -10.03 9.43
C GLU A 31 6.21 -9.34 10.73
N LYS A 32 6.23 -8.00 10.78
CA LYS A 32 5.79 -7.26 11.98
C LYS A 32 4.31 -7.49 12.26
N GLN A 33 3.96 -7.49 13.54
CA GLN A 33 2.62 -7.81 14.02
C GLN A 33 1.92 -6.62 14.69
N THR A 34 2.66 -5.54 15.01
CA THR A 34 2.15 -4.40 15.77
C THR A 34 2.52 -3.07 15.10
N LEU A 35 1.62 -2.09 15.19
CA LEU A 35 1.86 -0.75 14.66
C LEU A 35 3.01 -0.03 15.37
N ALA A 36 3.20 -0.24 16.67
CA ALA A 36 4.21 0.46 17.46
C ALA A 36 5.64 0.27 16.94
N THR A 37 5.90 -0.82 16.22
CA THR A 37 7.20 -1.10 15.58
C THR A 37 7.20 -0.85 14.09
N SER A 38 6.05 -0.49 13.51
CA SER A 38 5.84 -0.42 12.07
C SER A 38 6.03 0.98 11.52
N VAL A 39 6.65 1.07 10.36
CA VAL A 39 6.68 2.25 9.50
C VAL A 39 5.70 2.02 8.37
N ILE A 40 4.67 2.87 8.30
CA ILE A 40 3.61 2.76 7.30
C ILE A 40 3.63 3.98 6.38
N ALA A 41 3.09 3.81 5.17
CA ALA A 41 2.96 4.93 4.24
C ALA A 41 1.49 5.30 4.00
N SER A 42 1.26 6.53 3.59
CA SER A 42 -0.05 7.03 3.22
C SER A 42 0.04 8.17 2.21
N GLY A 43 -1.09 8.49 1.60
CA GLY A 43 -1.25 9.63 0.73
C GLY A 43 -2.54 10.40 1.01
N PHE A 44 -2.80 11.40 0.18
CA PHE A 44 -3.96 12.26 0.32
C PHE A 44 -4.67 12.40 -1.04
N PRO A 45 -6.01 12.39 -1.07
CA PRO A 45 -6.77 12.62 -2.29
C PRO A 45 -6.36 13.92 -3.00
N TYR A 46 -6.55 13.96 -4.31
CA TYR A 46 -6.20 15.14 -5.11
C TYR A 46 -7.01 16.39 -4.73
N ASP A 47 -8.23 16.21 -4.22
CA ASP A 47 -9.16 17.26 -3.77
C ASP A 47 -9.05 17.57 -2.26
N LYS A 48 -7.92 17.24 -1.63
CA LYS A 48 -7.69 17.37 -0.17
C LYS A 48 -7.85 18.78 0.40
N ASP A 49 -7.74 19.79 -0.44
CA ASP A 49 -7.84 21.20 -0.08
C ASP A 49 -9.30 21.69 0.04
N VAL A 50 -10.23 21.04 -0.67
CA VAL A 50 -11.65 21.41 -0.70
C VAL A 50 -12.56 20.36 -0.08
N ASN A 51 -12.10 19.13 0.06
CA ASN A 51 -12.88 18.04 0.59
C ASN A 51 -12.48 17.70 2.03
N PRO A 52 -13.40 17.79 3.01
CA PRO A 52 -13.09 17.45 4.40
C PRO A 52 -12.71 15.97 4.59
N ASP A 53 -13.17 15.08 3.69
CA ASP A 53 -12.79 13.66 3.67
C ASP A 53 -11.45 13.48 2.95
N ASN A 54 -10.41 14.08 3.50
CA ASN A 54 -9.09 14.24 2.90
C ASN A 54 -7.98 13.37 3.55
N ASN A 55 -8.36 12.37 4.35
CA ASN A 55 -7.44 11.46 5.06
C ASN A 55 -6.72 12.06 6.30
N SER A 56 -6.85 13.35 6.58
CA SER A 56 -6.21 13.97 7.75
C SER A 56 -6.66 13.35 9.07
N ASP A 57 -7.95 13.04 9.19
CA ASP A 57 -8.53 12.40 10.38
C ASP A 57 -7.98 10.99 10.61
N ASN A 58 -7.75 10.23 9.53
CA ASN A 58 -7.13 8.90 9.62
C ASN A 58 -5.70 9.02 10.12
N VAL A 59 -4.92 9.96 9.60
CA VAL A 59 -3.56 10.24 10.07
C VAL A 59 -3.57 10.62 11.55
N ALA A 60 -4.45 11.55 11.96
CA ALA A 60 -4.56 11.97 13.36
C ALA A 60 -4.90 10.82 14.30
N ARG A 61 -5.76 9.88 13.87
CA ARG A 61 -6.14 8.71 14.67
C ARG A 61 -5.03 7.67 14.80
N ILE A 62 -4.25 7.43 13.74
CA ILE A 62 -3.28 6.32 13.72
C ILE A 62 -1.89 6.75 14.21
N ILE A 63 -1.50 8.00 14.02
CA ILE A 63 -0.13 8.47 14.30
C ILE A 63 0.36 8.19 15.73
N PRO A 64 -0.48 8.22 16.80
CA PRO A 64 -0.02 7.90 18.15
C PRO A 64 0.38 6.44 18.36
N TYR A 65 0.01 5.54 17.47
CA TYR A 65 0.17 4.09 17.63
C TYR A 65 1.23 3.49 16.72
N VAL A 66 1.72 4.22 15.72
CA VAL A 66 2.73 3.74 14.77
C VAL A 66 4.12 4.27 15.13
N ARG A 67 5.16 3.55 14.72
CA ARG A 67 6.52 4.05 14.85
C ARG A 67 6.74 5.31 14.00
N ASP A 68 6.24 5.32 12.77
CA ASP A 68 6.34 6.47 11.88
C ASP A 68 5.38 6.34 10.69
N VAL A 69 5.07 7.48 10.06
CA VAL A 69 4.31 7.55 8.82
C VAL A 69 5.17 8.20 7.73
N ARG A 70 5.16 7.63 6.54
CA ARG A 70 5.84 8.17 5.35
C ARG A 70 4.82 8.62 4.31
N ARG A 71 5.17 9.65 3.57
CA ARG A 71 4.42 10.11 2.41
C ARG A 71 5.38 10.26 1.24
N LEU A 72 5.49 9.22 0.40
CA LEU A 72 6.44 9.20 -0.73
C LEU A 72 5.82 9.78 -2.01
N GLY A 73 4.49 9.78 -2.10
CA GLY A 73 3.75 10.49 -3.14
C GLY A 73 3.41 9.66 -4.38
N SER A 74 3.52 8.34 -4.28
CA SER A 74 3.08 7.41 -5.32
C SER A 74 2.56 6.13 -4.69
N ALA A 75 1.26 5.86 -4.82
CA ALA A 75 0.61 4.66 -4.29
C ALA A 75 1.30 3.37 -4.80
N ALA A 76 1.56 3.29 -6.10
CA ALA A 76 2.24 2.13 -6.69
C ALA A 76 3.63 1.90 -6.08
N TYR A 77 4.39 2.96 -5.84
CA TYR A 77 5.71 2.88 -5.23
C TYR A 77 5.61 2.46 -3.74
N ASP A 78 4.70 3.07 -2.99
CA ASP A 78 4.49 2.80 -1.57
C ASP A 78 4.08 1.33 -1.34
N ILE A 79 3.10 0.83 -2.12
CA ILE A 79 2.66 -0.57 -2.07
C ILE A 79 3.79 -1.53 -2.48
N SER A 80 4.61 -1.14 -3.47
CA SER A 80 5.77 -1.93 -3.88
C SER A 80 6.84 -1.99 -2.78
N CYS A 81 7.04 -0.91 -2.03
CA CYS A 81 7.90 -0.91 -0.84
C CYS A 81 7.38 -1.83 0.27
N VAL A 82 6.05 -1.91 0.44
CA VAL A 82 5.44 -2.88 1.35
C VAL A 82 5.68 -4.31 0.88
N ALA A 83 5.52 -4.59 -0.41
CA ALA A 83 5.81 -5.89 -1.00
C ALA A 83 7.27 -6.33 -0.82
N ALA A 84 8.19 -5.36 -0.77
CA ALA A 84 9.62 -5.59 -0.56
C ALA A 84 10.02 -5.66 0.93
N GLY A 85 9.07 -5.48 1.87
CA GLY A 85 9.35 -5.43 3.30
C GLY A 85 10.11 -4.18 3.77
N LEU A 86 10.23 -3.14 2.92
CA LEU A 86 10.84 -1.85 3.26
C LEU A 86 9.90 -0.96 4.06
N LEU A 87 8.59 -1.12 3.85
CA LEU A 87 7.51 -0.56 4.64
C LEU A 87 6.64 -1.71 5.17
N ASP A 88 5.91 -1.46 6.24
CA ASP A 88 5.12 -2.49 6.90
C ASP A 88 3.64 -2.47 6.49
N GLY A 89 3.16 -1.31 6.04
CA GLY A 89 1.79 -1.14 5.59
C GLY A 89 1.58 0.17 4.83
N TYR A 90 0.41 0.26 4.23
CA TYR A 90 -0.02 1.41 3.43
C TYR A 90 -1.52 1.58 3.52
N TRP A 91 -2.00 2.83 3.49
CA TRP A 91 -3.41 3.15 3.24
C TRP A 91 -3.54 4.46 2.47
N GLU A 92 -4.52 4.56 1.63
CA GLU A 92 -4.89 5.82 0.96
C GLU A 92 -6.36 5.80 0.54
N LEU A 93 -6.93 6.99 0.39
CA LEU A 93 -8.31 7.21 -0.01
C LEU A 93 -8.39 7.75 -1.43
N ALA A 94 -9.48 7.39 -2.13
CA ALA A 94 -9.88 7.98 -3.42
C ALA A 94 -8.81 7.85 -4.53
N LEU A 95 -8.14 6.71 -4.60
CA LEU A 95 -7.21 6.34 -5.67
C LEU A 95 -7.94 5.96 -6.95
N HIS A 96 -7.22 5.95 -8.05
CA HIS A 96 -7.68 5.40 -9.32
C HIS A 96 -7.13 3.99 -9.56
N GLU A 97 -7.76 3.21 -10.45
CA GLU A 97 -7.32 1.86 -10.77
C GLU A 97 -5.87 1.78 -11.26
N TRP A 98 -5.45 2.76 -12.07
CA TRP A 98 -4.07 2.82 -12.59
C TRP A 98 -3.02 3.13 -11.52
N ASP A 99 -3.42 3.65 -10.35
CA ASP A 99 -2.52 3.91 -9.23
C ASP A 99 -2.16 2.62 -8.47
N VAL A 100 -3.01 1.58 -8.53
CA VAL A 100 -2.91 0.43 -7.63
C VAL A 100 -2.83 -0.92 -8.30
N CYS A 101 -3.45 -1.13 -9.48
CA CYS A 101 -3.67 -2.46 -10.06
C CYS A 101 -2.38 -3.29 -10.24
N ALA A 102 -1.28 -2.68 -10.64
CA ALA A 102 -0.01 -3.39 -10.81
C ALA A 102 0.66 -3.70 -9.46
N ALA A 103 0.61 -2.75 -8.52
CA ALA A 103 1.24 -2.88 -7.22
C ALA A 103 0.50 -3.88 -6.30
N GLU A 104 -0.82 -3.96 -6.41
CA GLU A 104 -1.64 -4.97 -5.72
C GLU A 104 -1.23 -6.40 -6.13
N LEU A 105 -1.00 -6.63 -7.43
CA LEU A 105 -0.51 -7.92 -7.90
C LEU A 105 0.87 -8.25 -7.34
N ILE A 106 1.79 -7.27 -7.33
CA ILE A 106 3.13 -7.44 -6.78
C ILE A 106 3.05 -7.77 -5.28
N LEU A 107 2.20 -7.06 -4.55
CA LEU A 107 2.00 -7.28 -3.12
C LEU A 107 1.43 -8.67 -2.82
N ALA A 108 0.41 -9.10 -3.57
CA ALA A 108 -0.18 -10.43 -3.42
C ALA A 108 0.83 -11.54 -3.67
N GLU A 109 1.66 -11.42 -4.70
CA GLU A 109 2.75 -12.37 -5.00
C GLU A 109 3.85 -12.39 -3.93
N ALA A 110 4.03 -11.27 -3.21
CA ALA A 110 4.95 -11.16 -2.08
C ALA A 110 4.35 -11.68 -0.75
N GLY A 111 3.13 -12.20 -0.76
CA GLY A 111 2.43 -12.71 0.42
C GLY A 111 1.70 -11.64 1.24
N GLY A 112 1.52 -10.44 0.69
CA GLY A 112 0.71 -9.40 1.30
C GLY A 112 -0.77 -9.50 0.95
N VAL A 113 -1.57 -8.65 1.56
CA VAL A 113 -3.01 -8.54 1.33
C VAL A 113 -3.42 -7.09 1.12
N VAL A 114 -4.45 -6.88 0.33
CA VAL A 114 -5.13 -5.60 0.17
C VAL A 114 -6.55 -5.76 0.69
N CYS A 115 -7.01 -4.77 1.43
CA CYS A 115 -8.37 -4.67 1.92
C CYS A 115 -9.01 -3.39 1.42
N ASP A 116 -10.12 -3.51 0.70
CA ASP A 116 -10.93 -2.37 0.32
C ASP A 116 -11.56 -1.75 1.58
N LEU A 117 -11.43 -0.42 1.72
CA LEU A 117 -12.15 0.36 2.72
C LEU A 117 -13.52 0.77 2.18
N ARG A 118 -13.50 1.43 1.02
CA ARG A 118 -14.70 1.94 0.34
C ARG A 118 -14.39 2.29 -1.12
N ARG A 119 -15.44 2.47 -1.92
CA ARG A 119 -15.34 2.80 -3.36
C ARG A 119 -16.28 3.92 -3.81
N ASP A 120 -16.75 4.73 -2.89
CA ASP A 120 -17.71 5.82 -3.14
C ASP A 120 -17.11 7.00 -3.92
N ARG A 121 -15.81 7.25 -3.77
CA ARG A 121 -15.06 8.33 -4.43
C ARG A 121 -13.82 7.82 -5.20
N GLY A 122 -13.76 6.56 -5.54
CA GLY A 122 -12.60 5.89 -6.07
C GLY A 122 -12.18 4.73 -5.18
N ILE A 123 -10.99 4.23 -5.39
CA ILE A 123 -10.46 3.10 -4.63
C ILE A 123 -9.84 3.61 -3.33
N SER A 124 -10.33 3.13 -2.20
CA SER A 124 -9.73 3.40 -0.89
C SER A 124 -9.33 2.08 -0.26
N ILE A 125 -8.05 1.93 0.08
CA ILE A 125 -7.46 0.64 0.48
C ILE A 125 -6.57 0.73 1.69
N VAL A 126 -6.38 -0.43 2.32
CA VAL A 126 -5.31 -0.73 3.26
C VAL A 126 -4.52 -1.93 2.73
N ALA A 127 -3.19 -1.84 2.73
CA ALA A 127 -2.29 -2.86 2.21
C ALA A 127 -1.17 -3.18 3.21
N GLY A 128 -0.73 -4.44 3.25
CA GLY A 128 0.33 -4.89 4.16
C GLY A 128 0.37 -6.40 4.32
N ASN A 129 1.06 -6.89 5.35
CA ASN A 129 0.81 -8.25 5.80
C ASN A 129 -0.53 -8.31 6.55
N GLY A 130 -1.10 -9.50 6.70
CA GLY A 130 -2.46 -9.66 7.26
C GLY A 130 -2.61 -9.15 8.70
N ALA A 131 -1.55 -9.13 9.50
CA ALA A 131 -1.58 -8.62 10.86
C ALA A 131 -1.61 -7.09 10.88
N ILE A 132 -0.73 -6.45 10.11
CA ILE A 132 -0.65 -4.99 10.02
C ILE A 132 -1.92 -4.40 9.40
N VAL A 133 -2.48 -5.03 8.36
CA VAL A 133 -3.77 -4.62 7.78
C VAL A 133 -4.87 -4.60 8.84
N LYS A 134 -5.00 -5.65 9.66
CA LYS A 134 -5.98 -5.70 10.75
C LYS A 134 -5.77 -4.60 11.79
N GLU A 135 -4.53 -4.27 12.09
CA GLU A 135 -4.20 -3.19 13.02
C GLU A 135 -4.54 -1.81 12.44
N ILE A 136 -4.19 -1.53 11.18
CA ILE A 136 -4.51 -0.25 10.51
C ILE A 136 -6.04 -0.05 10.46
N LEU A 137 -6.81 -1.08 10.14
CA LEU A 137 -8.29 -1.03 10.04
C LEU A 137 -9.00 -0.62 11.34
N LYS A 138 -8.33 -0.62 12.48
CA LYS A 138 -8.90 -0.11 13.74
C LYS A 138 -9.00 1.41 13.76
N TYR A 139 -8.19 2.10 12.97
CA TYR A 139 -8.01 3.56 13.01
C TYR A 139 -8.43 4.26 11.71
N VAL A 140 -8.37 3.56 10.59
CA VAL A 140 -8.63 4.11 9.25
C VAL A 140 -10.04 3.75 8.80
N ARG A 141 -10.74 4.73 8.21
CA ARG A 141 -12.13 4.60 7.73
C ARG A 141 -12.28 5.13 6.32
#